data_340ddbfd0a363e2bbd786b03ef5d75fb
#
_entry.id   340ddbfd0a363e2bbd786b03ef5d75fb
#
_cell.length_a   1.000
_cell.length_b   1.000
_cell.length_c   1.000
_cell.angle_alpha   90.00
_cell.angle_beta   90.00
_cell.angle_gamma   90.00
#
_symmetry.space_group_name_H-M   'P 1'
#
loop_
_entity.id
_entity.type
_entity.pdbx_description
1 polymer ?
#
loop_
_entity_poly.entity_id
_entity_poly.type
_entity_poly.pdbx_seq_one_letter_code
_entity_poly.pdbx_strand_id
1 'polypeptide(L)'
;MFRRSRKSEISGRIASKSYCRLVRMIDEYVAYHAASPIYSADLAEQCGVSVRTLGTAVASVRGMSLHRYLRLKQLWSARAQLVKGSDAITVTSCARANGFHHMGEFARLYRAAFHEPASRTLARARGTD
;
A
#
# COMPACT_ATOMS: atom_id res chain seq x y z
N MET A 1 -3.74 -23.40 -34.08
CA MET A 1 -4.54 -23.23 -32.87
C MET A 1 -3.78 -23.59 -31.61
N PHE A 2 -3.23 -24.79 -31.53
CA PHE A 2 -2.51 -25.24 -30.35
C PHE A 2 -1.24 -24.43 -30.01
N ARG A 3 -0.54 -23.93 -31.01
CA ARG A 3 0.65 -23.10 -30.84
C ARG A 3 0.35 -21.75 -30.21
N ARG A 4 -0.83 -21.18 -30.50
CA ARG A 4 -1.29 -19.92 -29.89
C ARG A 4 -1.59 -20.09 -28.40
N SER A 5 -2.21 -21.21 -28.01
CA SER A 5 -2.49 -21.52 -26.60
C SER A 5 -1.21 -21.64 -25.81
N ARG A 6 -0.20 -22.34 -26.31
CA ARG A 6 1.09 -22.49 -25.63
C ARG A 6 1.81 -21.16 -25.47
N LYS A 7 1.83 -20.33 -26.50
CA LYS A 7 2.44 -19.00 -26.41
C LYS A 7 1.71 -18.11 -25.40
N SER A 8 0.38 -18.17 -25.37
CA SER A 8 -0.42 -17.42 -24.39
C SER A 8 -0.12 -17.86 -22.95
N GLU A 9 -0.01 -19.16 -22.72
CA GLU A 9 0.29 -19.70 -21.40
C GLU A 9 1.70 -19.31 -20.94
N ILE A 10 2.69 -19.41 -21.79
CA ILE A 10 4.07 -19.01 -21.48
C ILE A 10 4.14 -17.51 -21.25
N SER A 11 3.53 -16.71 -22.11
CA SER A 11 3.47 -15.25 -21.95
C SER A 11 2.74 -14.86 -20.67
N GLY A 12 1.65 -15.57 -20.33
CA GLY A 12 0.91 -15.34 -19.09
C GLY A 12 1.74 -15.64 -17.86
N ARG A 13 2.52 -16.70 -17.87
CA ARG A 13 3.42 -17.05 -16.76
C ARG A 13 4.54 -16.03 -16.58
N ILE A 14 5.14 -15.56 -17.69
CA ILE A 14 6.17 -14.53 -17.67
C ILE A 14 5.58 -13.23 -17.15
N ALA A 15 4.41 -12.83 -17.66
CA ALA A 15 3.72 -11.62 -17.20
C ALA A 15 3.39 -11.71 -15.71
N SER A 16 2.90 -12.86 -15.23
CA SER A 16 2.59 -13.06 -13.82
C SER A 16 3.82 -12.89 -12.93
N LYS A 17 4.96 -13.49 -13.31
CA LYS A 17 6.22 -13.33 -12.57
C LYS A 17 6.68 -11.87 -12.58
N SER A 18 6.57 -11.20 -13.73
CA SER A 18 6.92 -9.78 -13.86
C SER A 18 6.01 -8.91 -13.01
N TYR A 19 4.71 -9.22 -12.96
CA TYR A 19 3.75 -8.47 -12.14
C TYR A 19 4.03 -8.66 -10.65
N CYS A 20 4.34 -9.87 -10.21
CA CYS A 20 4.73 -10.11 -8.82
C CYS A 20 6.00 -9.33 -8.47
N ARG A 21 6.95 -9.27 -9.38
CA ARG A 21 8.17 -8.48 -9.21
C ARG A 21 7.87 -6.99 -9.09
N LEU A 22 6.98 -6.47 -9.96
CA LEU A 22 6.56 -5.08 -9.90
C LEU A 22 5.87 -4.74 -8.58
N VAL A 23 4.97 -5.62 -8.11
CA VAL A 23 4.31 -5.41 -6.81
C VAL A 23 5.33 -5.40 -5.68
N ARG A 24 6.32 -6.26 -5.72
CA ARG A 24 7.41 -6.27 -4.74
C ARG A 24 8.20 -4.96 -4.75
N MET A 25 8.49 -4.42 -5.94
CA MET A 25 9.15 -3.13 -6.09
C MET A 25 8.30 -2.00 -5.51
N ILE A 26 6.98 -2.05 -5.71
CA ILE A 26 6.04 -1.11 -5.10
C ILE A 26 6.15 -1.18 -3.56
N ASP A 27 6.12 -2.37 -3.00
CA ASP A 27 6.18 -2.58 -1.56
C ASP A 27 7.47 -2.00 -0.96
N GLU A 28 8.60 -2.23 -1.61
CA GLU A 28 9.90 -1.70 -1.19
C GLU A 28 9.93 -0.17 -1.27
N TYR A 29 9.40 0.40 -2.35
CA TYR A 29 9.32 1.85 -2.54
C TYR A 29 8.46 2.51 -1.45
N VAL A 30 7.30 1.95 -1.18
CA VAL A 30 6.39 2.47 -0.14
C VAL A 30 7.05 2.41 1.24
N ALA A 31 7.73 1.32 1.56
CA ALA A 31 8.42 1.17 2.83
C ALA A 31 9.53 2.22 2.99
N TYR A 32 10.26 2.51 1.93
CA TYR A 32 11.35 3.48 1.95
C TYR A 32 10.87 4.93 2.00
N HIS A 33 9.73 5.22 1.36
CA HIS A 33 9.18 6.58 1.24
C HIS A 33 7.90 6.79 2.06
N ALA A 34 7.75 6.06 3.16
CA ALA A 34 6.51 6.08 3.96
C ALA A 34 6.09 7.49 4.42
N ALA A 35 7.05 8.33 4.77
CA ALA A 35 6.79 9.69 5.26
C ALA A 35 6.47 10.71 4.15
N SER A 36 6.66 10.35 2.89
CA SER A 36 6.48 11.24 1.75
C SER A 36 5.20 10.92 1.01
N PRO A 37 4.57 11.90 0.35
CA PRO A 37 3.47 11.60 -0.58
C PRO A 37 3.98 10.67 -1.68
N ILE A 38 3.18 9.67 -2.02
CA ILE A 38 3.53 8.70 -3.05
C ILE A 38 2.71 8.99 -4.30
N TYR A 39 3.38 9.39 -5.36
CA TYR A 39 2.75 9.68 -6.65
C TYR A 39 2.96 8.52 -7.60
N SER A 40 1.88 8.11 -8.26
CA SER A 40 1.91 6.98 -9.21
C SER A 40 2.93 7.20 -10.33
N ALA A 41 3.08 8.43 -10.80
CA ALA A 41 4.03 8.76 -11.86
C ALA A 41 5.49 8.50 -11.43
N ASP A 42 5.84 8.93 -10.22
CA ASP A 42 7.19 8.73 -9.67
C ASP A 42 7.48 7.25 -9.44
N LEU A 43 6.51 6.53 -8.94
CA LEU A 43 6.60 5.09 -8.71
C LEU A 43 6.79 4.33 -10.02
N ALA A 44 6.04 4.71 -11.06
CA ALA A 44 6.15 4.10 -12.39
C ALA A 44 7.54 4.35 -12.99
N GLU A 45 8.05 5.57 -12.87
CA GLU A 45 9.39 5.92 -13.33
C GLU A 45 10.44 5.08 -12.62
N GLN A 46 10.34 4.95 -11.31
CA GLN A 46 11.25 4.14 -10.51
C GLN A 46 11.23 2.67 -10.92
N CYS A 47 10.06 2.15 -11.28
CA CYS A 47 9.89 0.77 -11.72
C CYS A 47 10.21 0.55 -13.20
N GLY A 48 10.43 1.62 -13.96
CA GLY A 48 10.74 1.54 -15.39
C GLY A 48 9.57 1.12 -16.26
N VAL A 49 8.33 1.38 -15.82
CA VAL A 49 7.11 1.02 -16.55
C VAL A 49 6.11 2.17 -16.51
N SER A 50 5.03 2.06 -17.26
CA SER A 50 3.95 3.05 -17.24
C SER A 50 3.08 2.87 -15.98
N VAL A 51 2.36 3.94 -15.60
CA VAL A 51 1.36 3.88 -14.53
C VAL A 51 0.30 2.81 -14.84
N ARG A 52 -0.09 2.70 -16.10
CA ARG A 52 -1.05 1.70 -16.54
C ARG A 52 -0.54 0.27 -16.28
N THR A 53 0.72 0.00 -16.56
CA THR A 53 1.33 -1.30 -16.31
C THR A 53 1.37 -1.61 -14.82
N LEU A 54 1.70 -0.62 -13.99
CA LEU A 54 1.64 -0.80 -12.53
C LEU A 54 0.23 -1.14 -12.07
N GLY A 55 -0.76 -0.43 -12.58
CA GLY A 55 -2.18 -0.69 -12.25
C GLY A 55 -2.58 -2.10 -12.62
N THR A 56 -2.19 -2.57 -13.81
CA THR A 56 -2.46 -3.92 -14.27
C THR A 56 -1.78 -4.96 -13.38
N ALA A 57 -0.54 -4.73 -13.00
CA ALA A 57 0.20 -5.63 -12.12
C ALA A 57 -0.49 -5.77 -10.75
N VAL A 58 -0.87 -4.65 -10.13
CA VAL A 58 -1.54 -4.64 -8.84
C VAL A 58 -2.90 -5.33 -8.93
N ALA A 59 -3.68 -5.03 -9.96
CA ALA A 59 -4.98 -5.66 -10.17
C ALA A 59 -4.83 -7.17 -10.34
N SER A 60 -3.83 -7.62 -11.09
CA SER A 60 -3.56 -9.04 -11.33
C SER A 60 -3.12 -9.77 -10.06
N VAL A 61 -2.24 -9.18 -9.27
CA VAL A 61 -1.62 -9.84 -8.11
C VAL A 61 -2.44 -9.66 -6.84
N ARG A 62 -3.04 -8.49 -6.63
CA ARG A 62 -3.74 -8.11 -5.39
C ARG A 62 -5.25 -7.93 -5.55
N GLY A 63 -5.77 -7.91 -6.79
CA GLY A 63 -7.20 -7.77 -7.03
C GLY A 63 -7.77 -6.40 -6.70
N MET A 64 -6.98 -5.35 -6.73
CA MET A 64 -7.43 -4.00 -6.42
C MET A 64 -6.68 -2.97 -7.26
N SER A 65 -7.16 -1.71 -7.26
CA SER A 65 -6.50 -0.63 -7.98
C SER A 65 -5.17 -0.26 -7.33
N LEU A 66 -4.27 0.33 -8.11
CA LEU A 66 -2.99 0.84 -7.60
C LEU A 66 -3.21 1.86 -6.47
N HIS A 67 -4.11 2.81 -6.67
CA HIS A 67 -4.40 3.84 -5.67
C HIS A 67 -4.85 3.22 -4.34
N ARG A 68 -5.79 2.29 -4.40
CA ARG A 68 -6.29 1.59 -3.22
C ARG A 68 -5.18 0.80 -2.53
N TYR A 69 -4.34 0.14 -3.30
CA TYR A 69 -3.22 -0.64 -2.77
C TYR A 69 -2.22 0.25 -2.03
N LEU A 70 -1.85 1.39 -2.63
CA LEU A 70 -0.92 2.34 -2.00
C LEU A 70 -1.51 2.89 -0.68
N ARG A 71 -2.78 3.25 -0.68
CA ARG A 71 -3.46 3.72 0.53
C ARG A 71 -3.48 2.66 1.63
N LEU A 72 -3.75 1.42 1.25
CA LEU A 72 -3.75 0.29 2.19
C LEU A 72 -2.36 0.06 2.80
N LYS A 73 -1.31 0.14 1.99
CA LYS A 73 0.07 0.01 2.47
C LYS A 73 0.41 1.12 3.47
N GLN A 74 -0.01 2.36 3.20
CA GLN A 74 0.19 3.48 4.11
C GLN A 74 -0.56 3.28 5.43
N LEU A 75 -1.79 2.75 5.37
CA LEU A 75 -2.58 2.44 6.57
C LEU A 75 -1.90 1.36 7.42
N TRP A 76 -1.38 0.31 6.80
CA TRP A 76 -0.67 -0.74 7.52
C TRP A 76 0.60 -0.23 8.19
N SER A 77 1.33 0.67 7.53
CA SER A 77 2.51 1.32 8.11
C SER A 77 2.12 2.16 9.32
N ALA A 78 1.05 2.95 9.22
CA ALA A 78 0.53 3.74 10.34
C ALA A 78 0.12 2.83 11.51
N ARG A 79 -0.60 1.76 11.23
CA ARG A 79 -1.01 0.80 12.26
C ARG A 79 0.19 0.20 12.98
N ALA A 80 1.22 -0.19 12.25
CA ALA A 80 2.44 -0.76 12.84
C ALA A 80 3.07 0.21 13.86
N GLN A 81 3.07 1.51 13.55
CA GLN A 81 3.58 2.53 14.45
C GLN A 81 2.67 2.73 15.69
N LEU A 82 1.35 2.72 15.48
CA LEU A 82 0.39 2.85 16.58
C LEU A 82 0.46 1.66 17.55
N VAL A 83 0.66 0.47 17.02
CA VAL A 83 0.77 -0.76 17.82
C VAL A 83 2.01 -0.74 18.71
N LYS A 84 3.07 -0.04 18.33
CA LYS A 84 4.26 0.13 19.17
C LYS A 84 3.97 0.99 20.41
N GLY A 85 2.98 1.86 20.34
CA GLY A 85 2.50 2.62 21.49
C GLY A 85 3.47 3.62 22.08
N SER A 86 4.41 4.14 21.29
CA SER A 86 5.37 5.16 21.76
C SER A 86 4.64 6.39 22.31
N ASP A 87 5.11 6.92 23.44
CA ASP A 87 4.57 8.15 24.04
C ASP A 87 4.83 9.38 23.16
N ALA A 88 5.78 9.28 22.23
CA ALA A 88 6.16 10.39 21.36
C ALA A 88 5.20 10.62 20.19
N ILE A 89 4.31 9.67 19.89
CA ILE A 89 3.43 9.79 18.72
C ILE A 89 1.99 10.08 19.14
N THR A 90 1.30 10.81 18.25
CA THR A 90 -0.15 10.98 18.30
C THR A 90 -0.76 10.34 17.05
N VAL A 91 -2.07 10.12 17.07
CA VAL A 91 -2.76 9.62 15.88
C VAL A 91 -2.51 10.55 14.68
N THR A 92 -2.60 11.87 14.89
CA THR A 92 -2.39 12.88 13.85
C THR A 92 -0.96 12.84 13.32
N SER A 93 0.05 12.80 14.20
CA SER A 93 1.44 12.77 13.74
C SER A 93 1.76 11.48 12.98
N CYS A 94 1.21 10.37 13.43
CA CYS A 94 1.36 9.07 12.78
C CYS A 94 0.71 9.06 11.38
N ALA A 95 -0.50 9.60 11.27
CA ALA A 95 -1.20 9.69 9.98
C ALA A 95 -0.41 10.54 8.99
N ARG A 96 0.07 11.70 9.41
CA ARG A 96 0.88 12.59 8.56
C ARG A 96 2.20 11.94 8.14
N ALA A 97 2.86 11.26 9.05
CA ALA A 97 4.12 10.56 8.75
C ALA A 97 3.93 9.44 7.71
N ASN A 98 2.69 9.00 7.50
CA ASN A 98 2.37 7.96 6.52
C ASN A 98 1.60 8.50 5.31
N GLY A 99 1.68 9.81 5.06
CA GLY A 99 1.17 10.41 3.84
C GLY A 99 -0.29 10.83 3.87
N PHE A 100 -0.93 10.85 5.05
CA PHE A 100 -2.32 11.29 5.19
C PHE A 100 -2.36 12.73 5.68
N HIS A 101 -2.89 13.62 4.85
CA HIS A 101 -3.01 15.04 5.17
C HIS A 101 -4.43 15.45 5.57
N HIS A 102 -5.40 14.57 5.36
CA HIS A 102 -6.80 14.78 5.71
C HIS A 102 -7.21 13.78 6.78
N MET A 103 -7.37 14.25 8.00
CA MET A 103 -7.62 13.38 9.15
C MET A 103 -8.98 12.67 9.06
N GLY A 104 -9.98 13.30 8.47
CA GLY A 104 -11.29 12.68 8.23
C GLY A 104 -11.18 11.48 7.30
N GLU A 105 -10.40 11.61 6.22
CA GLU A 105 -10.15 10.50 5.30
C GLU A 105 -9.39 9.37 6.00
N PHE A 106 -8.33 9.72 6.73
CA PHE A 106 -7.54 8.74 7.49
C PHE A 106 -8.43 7.95 8.47
N ALA A 107 -9.22 8.66 9.26
CA ALA A 107 -10.11 8.04 10.25
C ALA A 107 -11.08 7.06 9.60
N ARG A 108 -11.69 7.47 8.49
CA ARG A 108 -12.65 6.65 7.74
C ARG A 108 -11.98 5.39 7.17
N LEU A 109 -10.83 5.57 6.51
CA LEU A 109 -10.10 4.45 5.90
C LEU A 109 -9.54 3.50 6.95
N TYR A 110 -9.01 4.02 8.04
CA TYR A 110 -8.46 3.21 9.13
C TYR A 110 -9.56 2.33 9.73
N ARG A 111 -10.70 2.93 10.08
CA ARG A 111 -11.82 2.17 10.66
C ARG A 111 -12.36 1.11 9.69
N ALA A 112 -12.43 1.42 8.41
CA ALA A 112 -12.87 0.47 7.40
C ALA A 112 -11.89 -0.70 7.28
N ALA A 113 -10.59 -0.44 7.37
CA ALA A 113 -9.56 -1.48 7.23
C ALA A 113 -9.39 -2.34 8.48
N PHE A 114 -9.45 -1.74 9.67
CA PHE A 114 -9.08 -2.40 10.92
C PHE A 114 -10.23 -2.54 11.93
N HIS A 115 -11.41 -2.07 11.59
CA HIS A 115 -12.64 -2.20 12.39
C HIS A 115 -12.58 -1.54 13.77
N GLU A 116 -11.70 -0.57 13.94
CA GLU A 116 -11.60 0.25 15.14
C GLU A 116 -11.00 1.61 14.81
N PRO A 117 -11.24 2.65 15.63
CA PRO A 117 -10.55 3.93 15.47
C PRO A 117 -9.05 3.80 15.76
N ALA A 118 -8.23 4.61 15.08
CA ALA A 118 -6.79 4.63 15.31
C ALA A 118 -6.45 4.99 16.77
N SER A 119 -7.22 5.87 17.39
CA SER A 119 -7.05 6.24 18.80
C SER A 119 -7.18 5.04 19.74
N ARG A 120 -8.06 4.10 19.40
CA ARG A 120 -8.23 2.89 20.20
C ARG A 120 -7.04 1.94 20.07
N THR A 121 -6.51 1.81 18.87
CA THR A 121 -5.28 1.03 18.65
C THR A 121 -4.14 1.56 19.50
N LEU A 122 -3.95 2.87 19.49
CA LEU A 122 -2.90 3.53 20.25
C LEU A 122 -3.12 3.40 21.77
N ALA A 123 -4.34 3.63 22.24
CA ALA A 123 -4.69 3.51 23.66
C ALA A 123 -4.44 2.09 24.18
N ARG A 124 -4.84 1.09 23.40
CA ARG A 124 -4.61 -0.32 23.76
C ARG A 124 -3.11 -0.62 23.85
N ALA A 125 -2.32 -0.14 22.90
CA ALA A 125 -0.88 -0.32 22.89
C ALA A 125 -0.20 0.30 24.11
N ARG A 126 -0.75 1.41 24.61
CA ARG A 126 -0.26 2.12 25.81
C ARG A 126 -0.83 1.57 27.12
N GLY A 127 -1.71 0.58 27.05
CA GLY A 127 -2.38 0.05 28.24
C GLY A 127 -3.39 1.00 28.87
N THR A 128 -3.91 1.97 28.12
CA THR A 128 -4.88 2.97 28.59
C THR A 128 -6.29 2.73 28.07
N ASP A 129 -6.50 1.63 27.40
CA ASP A 129 -7.81 1.27 26.81
C ASP A 129 -8.77 0.68 27.85
#